data_b9a5fc226b9548f570cab778bcc91c46
#
_entry.id   b9a5fc226b9548f570cab778bcc91c46
#
_cell.length_a   1.000
_cell.length_b   1.000
_cell.length_c   1.000
_cell.angle_alpha   90.00
_cell.angle_beta   90.00
_cell.angle_gamma   90.00
#
_symmetry.space_group_name_H-M   'P 1'
#
loop_
_entity.id
_entity.type
_entity.pdbx_description
1 polymer ?
#
loop_
_entity_poly.entity_id
_entity_poly.type
_entity_poly.pdbx_seq_one_letter_code
_entity_poly.pdbx_strand_id
1 'polypeptide(L)'
;MLKPKIVGIDLDNTIINYNDAFKYTAIKLNLLSKEWVKSNLLSANGISPKNLIKKHILSQNGGQYNWESLQGQVYGNFIHHAQIFSGVANFLLHCYSRGIKVFVISHKTKFGHYDKYKTSLREAAMNFLEQNNLLSGAYGLSKNSIFFFDTREYKVRKIAELGCNYFIDDLPEVFLEPNFPKKTEKITFNPQGQFSYENSFNTWHEINKYFFDNIKLTDVSAYVKGGLNEEVKTVKKIMGRANSNVFKIEMQTGKKYAGKLYPDSTFDQRKRLK
;
A
#
# COMPACT_ATOMS: atom_id res chain seq x y z
N MET A 1 -15.33 -8.87 -25.83
CA MET A 1 -14.29 -8.88 -24.80
C MET A 1 -14.85 -8.25 -23.52
N LEU A 2 -14.75 -8.92 -22.38
CA LEU A 2 -15.08 -8.33 -21.08
C LEU A 2 -14.11 -7.16 -20.84
N LYS A 3 -14.64 -5.99 -20.42
CA LYS A 3 -13.79 -4.86 -20.05
C LYS A 3 -12.85 -5.29 -18.92
N PRO A 4 -11.56 -4.94 -18.95
CA PRO A 4 -10.64 -5.28 -17.88
C PRO A 4 -11.15 -4.68 -16.56
N LYS A 5 -11.09 -5.44 -15.48
CA LYS A 5 -11.43 -4.93 -14.14
C LYS A 5 -10.45 -3.82 -13.77
N ILE A 6 -10.98 -2.83 -13.06
CA ILE A 6 -10.21 -1.67 -12.57
C ILE A 6 -10.31 -1.64 -11.06
N VAL A 7 -9.17 -1.56 -10.39
CA VAL A 7 -9.05 -1.43 -8.94
C VAL A 7 -8.44 -0.09 -8.60
N GLY A 8 -9.15 0.71 -7.83
CA GLY A 8 -8.59 1.91 -7.20
C GLY A 8 -8.10 1.56 -5.80
N ILE A 9 -7.00 2.16 -5.37
CA ILE A 9 -6.42 1.95 -4.04
C ILE A 9 -6.04 3.30 -3.46
N ASP A 10 -6.38 3.55 -2.19
CA ASP A 10 -5.82 4.68 -1.46
C ASP A 10 -4.33 4.48 -1.17
N LEU A 11 -3.64 5.54 -0.80
CA LEU A 11 -2.19 5.52 -0.58
C LEU A 11 -1.83 5.44 0.90
N ASP A 12 -2.25 6.48 1.66
CA ASP A 12 -1.78 6.69 3.03
C ASP A 12 -2.49 5.75 4.02
N ASN A 13 -1.73 4.96 4.77
CA ASN A 13 -2.18 3.87 5.64
C ASN A 13 -2.90 2.71 4.94
N THR A 14 -2.97 2.72 3.62
CA THR A 14 -3.47 1.61 2.79
C THR A 14 -2.31 0.91 2.07
N ILE A 15 -1.55 1.62 1.25
CA ILE A 15 -0.30 1.12 0.63
C ILE A 15 0.88 1.40 1.55
N ILE A 16 0.99 2.62 2.09
CA ILE A 16 2.10 3.08 2.93
C ILE A 16 1.72 2.98 4.41
N ASN A 17 2.52 2.25 5.17
CA ASN A 17 2.44 2.16 6.62
C ASN A 17 3.36 3.21 7.26
N TYR A 18 2.78 4.19 7.91
CA TYR A 18 3.51 5.29 8.55
C TYR A 18 3.85 5.07 10.03
N ASN A 19 3.55 3.93 10.61
CA ASN A 19 3.71 3.70 12.04
C ASN A 19 5.13 3.98 12.54
N ASP A 20 6.16 3.52 11.84
CA ASP A 20 7.55 3.73 12.22
C ASP A 20 8.01 5.17 11.94
N ALA A 21 7.52 5.79 10.86
CA ALA A 21 7.77 7.19 10.58
C ALA A 21 7.17 8.11 11.66
N PHE A 22 5.96 7.82 12.17
CA PHE A 22 5.36 8.57 13.27
C PHE A 22 6.19 8.44 14.56
N LYS A 23 6.62 7.22 14.92
CA LYS A 23 7.48 6.97 16.08
C LYS A 23 8.79 7.77 16.00
N TYR A 24 9.49 7.59 14.88
CA TYR A 24 10.78 8.25 14.64
C TYR A 24 10.64 9.77 14.72
N THR A 25 9.70 10.32 13.98
CA THR A 25 9.55 11.78 13.84
C THR A 25 9.09 12.42 15.16
N ALA A 26 8.19 11.78 15.91
CA ALA A 26 7.73 12.29 17.19
C ALA A 26 8.87 12.38 18.21
N ILE A 27 9.79 11.40 18.22
CA ILE A 27 11.01 11.47 19.05
C ILE A 27 11.95 12.56 18.53
N LYS A 28 12.17 12.62 17.22
CA LYS A 28 13.07 13.60 16.58
C LYS A 28 12.66 15.04 16.82
N LEU A 29 11.35 15.30 16.91
CA LEU A 29 10.78 16.62 17.20
C LEU A 29 10.63 16.88 18.72
N ASN A 30 11.13 16.00 19.59
CA ASN A 30 10.98 16.06 21.05
C ASN A 30 9.52 16.13 21.54
N LEU A 31 8.59 15.59 20.76
CA LEU A 31 7.17 15.48 21.12
C LEU A 31 6.92 14.26 22.02
N LEU A 32 7.79 13.25 21.93
CA LEU A 32 7.77 12.03 22.76
C LEU A 32 9.17 11.66 23.19
N SER A 33 9.31 11.11 24.41
CA SER A 33 10.56 10.47 24.83
C SER A 33 10.68 9.03 24.29
N LYS A 34 11.90 8.52 24.21
CA LYS A 34 12.15 7.12 23.83
C LYS A 34 11.52 6.14 24.83
N GLU A 35 11.54 6.51 26.11
CA GLU A 35 10.95 5.73 27.22
C GLU A 35 9.44 5.64 27.06
N TRP A 36 8.78 6.77 26.75
CA TRP A 36 7.34 6.78 26.49
C TRP A 36 6.97 5.83 25.33
N VAL A 37 7.71 5.92 24.21
CA VAL A 37 7.50 5.05 23.05
C VAL A 37 7.66 3.57 23.43
N LYS A 38 8.73 3.23 24.15
CA LYS A 38 8.98 1.86 24.61
C LYS A 38 7.87 1.33 25.51
N SER A 39 7.44 2.12 26.48
CA SER A 39 6.44 1.69 27.48
C SER A 39 5.02 1.58 26.92
N ASN A 40 4.65 2.46 25.99
CA ASN A 40 3.26 2.55 25.52
C ASN A 40 3.00 1.83 24.20
N LEU A 41 3.98 1.79 23.27
CA LEU A 41 3.75 1.20 21.95
C LEU A 41 4.01 -0.32 21.91
N LEU A 42 4.82 -0.86 22.82
CA LEU A 42 5.00 -2.32 22.94
C LEU A 42 3.80 -3.01 23.61
N SER A 43 3.04 -2.28 24.41
CA SER A 43 1.88 -2.79 25.17
C SER A 43 0.54 -2.50 24.47
N ALA A 44 0.57 -1.96 23.27
CA ALA A 44 -0.61 -1.48 22.55
C ALA A 44 -1.43 -2.63 21.95
N ASN A 45 -2.32 -3.23 22.73
CA ASN A 45 -3.24 -4.25 22.26
C ASN A 45 -4.22 -3.64 21.24
N GLY A 46 -3.99 -3.89 19.95
CA GLY A 46 -4.95 -3.57 18.89
C GLY A 46 -5.07 -2.10 18.46
N ILE A 47 -4.31 -1.17 19.07
CA ILE A 47 -4.32 0.25 18.68
C ILE A 47 -3.05 0.56 17.86
N SER A 48 -3.21 1.24 16.71
CA SER A 48 -2.04 1.60 15.91
C SER A 48 -1.12 2.56 16.66
N PRO A 49 0.21 2.45 16.48
CA PRO A 49 1.17 3.42 17.00
C PRO A 49 0.81 4.87 16.67
N LYS A 50 0.39 5.14 15.43
CA LYS A 50 -0.09 6.46 15.01
C LYS A 50 -1.23 6.98 15.89
N ASN A 51 -2.23 6.15 16.19
CA ASN A 51 -3.39 6.56 16.97
C ASN A 51 -3.05 6.81 18.45
N LEU A 52 -2.16 6.01 19.02
CA LEU A 52 -1.65 6.25 20.39
C LEU A 52 -0.85 7.53 20.46
N ILE A 53 0.06 7.76 19.52
CA ILE A 53 0.85 9.00 19.41
C ILE A 53 -0.09 10.20 19.26
N LYS A 54 -1.08 10.11 18.36
CA LYS A 54 -2.09 11.16 18.18
C LYS A 54 -2.81 11.50 19.48
N LYS A 55 -3.35 10.49 20.15
CA LYS A 55 -4.08 10.67 21.40
C LYS A 55 -3.22 11.35 22.46
N HIS A 56 -1.98 10.91 22.61
CA HIS A 56 -1.04 11.47 23.56
C HIS A 56 -0.70 12.93 23.25
N ILE A 57 -0.34 13.25 22.00
CA ILE A 57 0.01 14.62 21.61
C ILE A 57 -1.19 15.55 21.76
N LEU A 58 -2.39 15.15 21.33
CA LEU A 58 -3.59 15.97 21.44
C LEU A 58 -4.03 16.25 22.89
N SER A 59 -3.61 15.43 23.85
CA SER A 59 -3.89 15.67 25.26
C SER A 59 -2.96 16.71 25.93
N GLN A 60 -1.93 17.18 25.21
CA GLN A 60 -0.96 18.15 25.73
C GLN A 60 -1.32 19.59 25.29
N ASN A 61 -0.75 20.56 26.01
CA ASN A 61 -0.87 21.96 25.59
C ASN A 61 -0.25 22.18 24.20
N GLY A 62 -0.96 22.89 23.31
CA GLY A 62 -0.55 23.05 21.91
C GLY A 62 -0.65 21.76 21.05
N GLY A 63 -1.35 20.74 21.57
CA GLY A 63 -1.40 19.41 20.94
C GLY A 63 -1.89 19.41 19.51
N GLN A 64 -2.86 20.25 19.15
CA GLN A 64 -3.36 20.34 17.76
C GLN A 64 -2.24 20.82 16.81
N TYR A 65 -1.55 21.90 17.15
CA TYR A 65 -0.43 22.41 16.38
C TYR A 65 0.69 21.36 16.24
N ASN A 66 1.05 20.73 17.36
CA ASN A 66 2.10 19.68 17.38
C ASN A 66 1.73 18.48 16.53
N TRP A 67 0.45 18.05 16.57
CA TRP A 67 -0.03 16.93 15.75
C TRP A 67 0.00 17.25 14.26
N GLU A 68 -0.51 18.41 13.83
CA GLU A 68 -0.53 18.80 12.44
C GLU A 68 0.89 19.04 11.88
N SER A 69 1.77 19.64 12.68
CA SER A 69 3.20 19.79 12.35
C SER A 69 3.87 18.42 12.19
N LEU A 70 3.63 17.49 13.14
CA LEU A 70 4.15 16.14 13.06
C LEU A 70 3.68 15.43 11.78
N GLN A 71 2.39 15.53 11.44
CA GLN A 71 1.86 14.93 10.21
C GLN A 71 2.56 15.48 8.97
N GLY A 72 2.76 16.80 8.87
CA GLY A 72 3.46 17.42 7.77
C GLY A 72 4.89 16.86 7.61
N GLN A 73 5.61 16.71 8.71
CA GLN A 73 6.96 16.16 8.70
C GLN A 73 6.99 14.66 8.34
N VAL A 74 6.07 13.86 8.88
CA VAL A 74 5.98 12.42 8.62
C VAL A 74 5.66 12.14 7.16
N TYR A 75 4.68 12.84 6.59
CA TYR A 75 4.28 12.64 5.20
C TYR A 75 5.21 13.31 4.19
N GLY A 76 6.11 14.18 4.65
CA GLY A 76 7.11 14.89 3.85
C GLY A 76 8.53 14.38 4.12
N ASN A 77 9.27 15.15 4.91
CA ASN A 77 10.72 14.97 5.12
C ASN A 77 11.11 13.60 5.68
N PHE A 78 10.26 12.98 6.50
CA PHE A 78 10.55 11.70 7.17
C PHE A 78 9.78 10.51 6.59
N ILE A 79 9.20 10.63 5.41
CA ILE A 79 8.48 9.54 4.75
C ILE A 79 9.37 8.30 4.51
N HIS A 80 10.68 8.48 4.37
CA HIS A 80 11.65 7.40 4.19
C HIS A 80 11.75 6.44 5.38
N HIS A 81 11.19 6.79 6.54
CA HIS A 81 11.01 5.90 7.68
C HIS A 81 9.70 5.10 7.63
N ALA A 82 8.83 5.36 6.66
CA ALA A 82 7.63 4.55 6.43
C ALA A 82 7.99 3.24 5.71
N GLN A 83 7.02 2.35 5.60
CA GLN A 83 7.18 1.05 4.94
C GLN A 83 5.98 0.80 4.02
N ILE A 84 6.16 -0.01 2.97
CA ILE A 84 5.03 -0.55 2.23
C ILE A 84 4.39 -1.66 3.08
N PHE A 85 3.06 -1.68 3.19
CA PHE A 85 2.38 -2.79 3.86
C PHE A 85 2.73 -4.12 3.20
N SER A 86 2.99 -5.13 4.03
CA SER A 86 3.23 -6.50 3.56
C SER A 86 2.03 -6.99 2.75
N GLY A 87 2.29 -7.61 1.59
CA GLY A 87 1.28 -8.14 0.68
C GLY A 87 0.83 -7.18 -0.44
N VAL A 88 1.08 -5.87 -0.34
CA VAL A 88 0.76 -4.90 -1.40
C VAL A 88 1.44 -5.27 -2.72
N ALA A 89 2.74 -5.53 -2.70
CA ALA A 89 3.50 -5.88 -3.89
C ALA A 89 2.94 -7.13 -4.58
N ASN A 90 2.54 -8.15 -3.79
CA ASN A 90 1.92 -9.36 -4.31
C ASN A 90 0.54 -9.07 -4.93
N PHE A 91 -0.26 -8.21 -4.30
CA PHE A 91 -1.56 -7.82 -4.84
C PHE A 91 -1.41 -7.12 -6.19
N LEU A 92 -0.51 -6.15 -6.28
CA LEU A 92 -0.22 -5.43 -7.53
C LEU A 92 0.27 -6.38 -8.62
N LEU A 93 1.13 -7.32 -8.25
CA LEU A 93 1.63 -8.34 -9.14
C LEU A 93 0.51 -9.24 -9.68
N HIS A 94 -0.38 -9.70 -8.82
CA HIS A 94 -1.53 -10.50 -9.22
C HIS A 94 -2.50 -9.72 -10.12
N CYS A 95 -2.70 -8.43 -9.85
CA CYS A 95 -3.49 -7.57 -10.73
C CYS A 95 -2.84 -7.47 -12.11
N TYR A 96 -1.55 -7.14 -12.16
CA TYR A 96 -0.81 -6.98 -13.40
C TYR A 96 -0.83 -8.25 -14.25
N SER A 97 -0.54 -9.40 -13.65
CA SER A 97 -0.53 -10.70 -14.34
C SER A 97 -1.89 -11.13 -14.91
N ARG A 98 -2.97 -10.56 -14.40
CA ARG A 98 -4.35 -10.83 -14.87
C ARG A 98 -4.94 -9.73 -15.74
N GLY A 99 -4.14 -8.74 -16.12
CA GLY A 99 -4.60 -7.59 -16.90
C GLY A 99 -5.60 -6.68 -16.17
N ILE A 100 -5.61 -6.74 -14.82
CA ILE A 100 -6.40 -5.83 -13.98
C ILE A 100 -5.64 -4.52 -13.88
N LYS A 101 -6.29 -3.42 -14.25
CA LYS A 101 -5.69 -2.08 -14.12
C LYS A 101 -5.79 -1.60 -12.68
N VAL A 102 -4.69 -1.08 -12.16
CA VAL A 102 -4.65 -0.49 -10.82
C VAL A 102 -4.35 1.00 -10.91
N PHE A 103 -5.11 1.79 -10.15
CA PHE A 103 -4.88 3.21 -9.95
C PHE A 103 -4.73 3.52 -8.47
N VAL A 104 -3.77 4.34 -8.12
CA VAL A 104 -3.64 4.91 -6.78
C VAL A 104 -4.34 6.26 -6.75
N ILE A 105 -5.32 6.44 -5.89
CA ILE A 105 -6.16 7.65 -5.84
C ILE A 105 -6.21 8.12 -4.39
N SER A 106 -5.44 9.15 -4.08
CA SER A 106 -5.24 9.61 -2.70
C SER A 106 -5.77 11.02 -2.46
N HIS A 107 -6.37 11.22 -1.31
CA HIS A 107 -6.63 12.53 -0.74
C HIS A 107 -5.37 13.00 0.01
N LYS A 108 -4.52 13.75 -0.68
CA LYS A 108 -3.25 14.24 -0.14
C LYS A 108 -3.01 15.68 -0.56
N THR A 109 -2.95 16.58 0.42
CA THR A 109 -2.62 17.99 0.20
C THR A 109 -1.21 18.14 -0.38
N LYS A 110 -0.96 19.26 -1.06
CA LYS A 110 0.35 19.52 -1.65
C LYS A 110 1.41 19.77 -0.57
N PHE A 111 1.05 20.47 0.49
CA PHE A 111 1.95 20.83 1.60
C PHE A 111 1.33 20.44 2.93
N GLY A 112 2.19 20.14 3.92
CA GLY A 112 1.78 19.92 5.30
C GLY A 112 1.42 21.23 6.01
N HIS A 113 0.55 21.16 7.01
CA HIS A 113 0.30 22.29 7.90
C HIS A 113 1.59 22.64 8.67
N TYR A 114 1.84 23.94 8.83
CA TYR A 114 2.99 24.48 9.57
C TYR A 114 4.37 24.06 9.05
N ASP A 115 4.46 23.54 7.82
CA ASP A 115 5.75 23.24 7.19
C ASP A 115 6.35 24.53 6.59
N LYS A 116 7.36 25.08 7.29
CA LYS A 116 8.08 26.29 6.86
C LYS A 116 8.82 26.10 5.54
N TYR A 117 9.22 24.88 5.21
CA TYR A 117 9.99 24.55 4.00
C TYR A 117 9.11 24.24 2.81
N LYS A 118 7.77 24.14 3.00
CA LYS A 118 6.80 23.80 1.97
C LYS A 118 7.21 22.54 1.20
N THR A 119 7.59 21.49 1.94
CA THR A 119 7.91 20.18 1.36
C THR A 119 6.69 19.62 0.66
N SER A 120 6.82 19.31 -0.62
CA SER A 120 5.74 18.70 -1.40
C SER A 120 5.46 17.28 -0.91
N LEU A 121 4.33 17.08 -0.23
CA LEU A 121 3.91 15.77 0.27
C LEU A 121 3.62 14.79 -0.88
N ARG A 122 3.18 15.30 -2.03
CA ARG A 122 2.89 14.51 -3.23
C ARG A 122 4.19 14.02 -3.88
N GLU A 123 5.20 14.88 -4.00
CA GLU A 123 6.52 14.48 -4.52
C GLU A 123 7.22 13.51 -3.56
N ALA A 124 7.14 13.75 -2.25
CA ALA A 124 7.67 12.84 -1.25
C ALA A 124 7.05 11.44 -1.37
N ALA A 125 5.73 11.36 -1.55
CA ALA A 125 5.03 10.10 -1.75
C ALA A 125 5.42 9.41 -3.07
N MET A 126 5.53 10.17 -4.18
CA MET A 126 5.97 9.63 -5.47
C MET A 126 7.38 9.06 -5.40
N ASN A 127 8.31 9.81 -4.80
CA ASN A 127 9.71 9.38 -4.62
C ASN A 127 9.79 8.13 -3.73
N PHE A 128 8.96 8.06 -2.68
CA PHE A 128 8.89 6.90 -1.80
C PHE A 128 8.44 5.64 -2.56
N LEU A 129 7.40 5.75 -3.39
CA LEU A 129 6.92 4.63 -4.22
C LEU A 129 8.00 4.19 -5.25
N GLU A 130 8.72 5.13 -5.84
CA GLU A 130 9.80 4.88 -6.79
C GLU A 130 10.99 4.18 -6.11
N GLN A 131 11.44 4.67 -4.95
CA GLN A 131 12.53 4.08 -4.15
C GLN A 131 12.19 2.67 -3.66
N ASN A 132 10.91 2.37 -3.43
CA ASN A 132 10.44 1.03 -3.10
C ASN A 132 10.12 0.16 -4.34
N ASN A 133 10.51 0.59 -5.55
CA ASN A 133 10.37 -0.11 -6.82
C ASN A 133 8.92 -0.39 -7.26
N LEU A 134 7.91 0.24 -6.65
CA LEU A 134 6.52 0.01 -7.03
C LEU A 134 6.18 0.61 -8.41
N LEU A 135 6.98 1.56 -8.91
CA LEU A 135 6.82 2.20 -10.21
C LEU A 135 7.73 1.61 -11.30
N SER A 136 8.33 0.46 -11.06
CA SER A 136 9.29 -0.19 -11.97
C SER A 136 8.64 -0.87 -13.20
N GLY A 137 7.33 -0.78 -13.35
CA GLY A 137 6.57 -1.48 -14.41
C GLY A 137 6.25 -2.95 -14.08
N ALA A 138 7.02 -3.60 -13.24
CA ALA A 138 6.79 -5.00 -12.82
C ALA A 138 5.46 -5.21 -12.08
N TYR A 139 4.91 -4.15 -11.51
CA TYR A 139 3.63 -4.17 -10.78
C TYR A 139 2.49 -3.49 -11.54
N GLY A 140 2.72 -3.09 -12.79
CA GLY A 140 1.71 -2.42 -13.60
C GLY A 140 1.37 -0.99 -13.16
N LEU A 141 2.09 -0.45 -12.17
CA LEU A 141 1.97 0.95 -11.75
C LEU A 141 2.98 1.83 -12.48
N SER A 142 2.55 3.05 -12.80
CA SER A 142 3.39 4.11 -13.34
C SER A 142 3.00 5.44 -12.71
N LYS A 143 3.80 6.47 -12.93
CA LYS A 143 3.47 7.84 -12.45
C LYS A 143 2.09 8.29 -12.95
N ASN A 144 1.67 7.87 -14.15
CA ASN A 144 0.38 8.21 -14.75
C ASN A 144 -0.81 7.47 -14.14
N SER A 145 -0.57 6.45 -13.31
CA SER A 145 -1.62 5.73 -12.60
C SER A 145 -1.85 6.23 -11.16
N ILE A 146 -1.18 7.33 -10.77
CA ILE A 146 -1.25 7.89 -9.41
C ILE A 146 -1.85 9.29 -9.45
N PHE A 147 -2.90 9.48 -8.65
CA PHE A 147 -3.66 10.72 -8.60
C PHE A 147 -3.73 11.25 -7.17
N PHE A 148 -3.47 12.55 -6.99
CA PHE A 148 -3.55 13.24 -5.72
C PHE A 148 -4.58 14.35 -5.79
N PHE A 149 -5.41 14.48 -4.77
CA PHE A 149 -6.45 15.49 -4.67
C PHE A 149 -6.40 16.20 -3.32
N ASP A 150 -6.85 17.45 -3.28
CA ASP A 150 -6.90 18.24 -2.04
C ASP A 150 -8.15 17.94 -1.21
N THR A 151 -9.18 17.32 -1.81
CA THR A 151 -10.43 16.97 -1.12
C THR A 151 -10.87 15.54 -1.41
N ARG A 152 -11.65 14.96 -0.48
CA ARG A 152 -12.29 13.65 -0.68
C ARG A 152 -13.25 13.66 -1.86
N GLU A 153 -13.97 14.76 -2.07
CA GLU A 153 -14.90 14.90 -3.18
C GLU A 153 -14.22 14.68 -4.53
N TYR A 154 -13.07 15.31 -4.78
CA TYR A 154 -12.31 15.13 -6.02
C TYR A 154 -11.74 13.71 -6.13
N LYS A 155 -11.31 13.11 -5.01
CA LYS A 155 -10.91 11.69 -4.97
C LYS A 155 -12.06 10.80 -5.44
N VAL A 156 -13.26 10.97 -4.90
CA VAL A 156 -14.45 10.18 -5.25
C VAL A 156 -14.87 10.41 -6.70
N ARG A 157 -14.82 11.64 -7.21
CA ARG A 157 -15.07 11.93 -8.63
C ARG A 157 -14.11 11.18 -9.54
N LYS A 158 -12.82 11.08 -9.16
CA LYS A 158 -11.82 10.33 -9.94
C LYS A 158 -12.07 8.83 -9.92
N ILE A 159 -12.52 8.26 -8.79
CA ILE A 159 -12.94 6.87 -8.69
C ILE A 159 -14.06 6.57 -9.69
N ALA A 160 -15.06 7.46 -9.77
CA ALA A 160 -16.18 7.36 -10.70
C ALA A 160 -15.75 7.51 -12.17
N GLU A 161 -14.92 8.52 -12.47
CA GLU A 161 -14.39 8.81 -13.81
C GLU A 161 -13.60 7.62 -14.39
N LEU A 162 -12.76 7.01 -13.58
CA LEU A 162 -11.97 5.84 -13.98
C LEU A 162 -12.81 4.57 -14.09
N GLY A 163 -14.04 4.59 -13.58
CA GLY A 163 -14.93 3.42 -13.58
C GLY A 163 -14.38 2.28 -12.74
N CYS A 164 -13.83 2.58 -11.57
CA CYS A 164 -13.30 1.56 -10.67
C CYS A 164 -14.37 0.53 -10.30
N ASN A 165 -14.08 -0.75 -10.51
CA ASN A 165 -14.95 -1.85 -10.07
C ASN A 165 -14.83 -2.07 -8.56
N TYR A 166 -13.62 -1.84 -8.00
CA TYR A 166 -13.29 -1.96 -6.58
C TYR A 166 -12.53 -0.74 -6.13
N PHE A 167 -12.76 -0.33 -4.88
CA PHE A 167 -11.93 0.69 -4.24
C PHE A 167 -11.51 0.24 -2.84
N ILE A 168 -10.21 0.25 -2.57
CA ILE A 168 -9.61 -0.18 -1.31
C ILE A 168 -9.13 1.05 -0.55
N ASP A 169 -9.61 1.24 0.69
CA ASP A 169 -9.31 2.41 1.52
C ASP A 169 -9.29 2.03 3.00
N ASP A 170 -8.47 2.71 3.82
CA ASP A 170 -8.47 2.54 5.27
C ASP A 170 -9.50 3.44 5.98
N LEU A 171 -10.08 4.42 5.26
CA LEU A 171 -11.05 5.38 5.79
C LEU A 171 -12.47 5.08 5.31
N PRO A 172 -13.32 4.50 6.17
CA PRO A 172 -14.73 4.24 5.82
C PRO A 172 -15.51 5.49 5.38
N GLU A 173 -15.11 6.67 5.84
CA GLU A 173 -15.74 7.94 5.51
C GLU A 173 -15.66 8.28 4.01
N VAL A 174 -14.68 7.74 3.28
CA VAL A 174 -14.60 7.88 1.82
C VAL A 174 -15.79 7.19 1.15
N PHE A 175 -16.20 6.05 1.68
CA PHE A 175 -17.34 5.27 1.18
C PHE A 175 -18.71 5.89 1.52
N LEU A 176 -18.73 6.83 2.45
CA LEU A 176 -19.94 7.57 2.86
C LEU A 176 -20.14 8.86 2.08
N GLU A 177 -19.17 9.27 1.25
CA GLU A 177 -19.30 10.45 0.41
C GLU A 177 -20.53 10.31 -0.52
N PRO A 178 -21.40 11.34 -0.62
CA PRO A 178 -22.67 11.25 -1.34
C PRO A 178 -22.54 10.81 -2.80
N ASN A 179 -21.41 11.18 -3.43
CA ASN A 179 -21.12 10.90 -4.84
C ASN A 179 -20.28 9.64 -5.05
N PHE A 180 -20.09 8.81 -4.00
CA PHE A 180 -19.36 7.55 -4.17
C PHE A 180 -20.09 6.64 -5.16
N PRO A 181 -19.43 6.11 -6.20
CA PRO A 181 -20.10 5.40 -7.28
C PRO A 181 -20.73 4.09 -6.80
N LYS A 182 -22.04 3.96 -6.96
CA LYS A 182 -22.86 2.81 -6.48
C LYS A 182 -22.41 1.45 -7.02
N LYS A 183 -21.75 1.44 -8.19
CA LYS A 183 -21.28 0.20 -8.83
C LYS A 183 -19.88 -0.22 -8.39
N THR A 184 -19.18 0.64 -7.65
CA THR A 184 -17.85 0.34 -7.12
C THR A 184 -17.97 -0.43 -5.81
N GLU A 185 -17.39 -1.60 -5.76
CA GLU A 185 -17.35 -2.42 -4.56
C GLU A 185 -16.37 -1.80 -3.55
N LYS A 186 -16.85 -1.62 -2.33
CA LYS A 186 -16.14 -0.99 -1.22
C LYS A 186 -15.34 -2.05 -0.48
N ILE A 187 -14.04 -1.83 -0.32
CA ILE A 187 -13.15 -2.72 0.42
C ILE A 187 -12.42 -1.92 1.48
N THR A 188 -12.66 -2.23 2.73
CA THR A 188 -12.04 -1.54 3.85
C THR A 188 -10.78 -2.26 4.27
N PHE A 189 -9.64 -1.58 4.22
CA PHE A 189 -8.40 -2.06 4.82
C PHE A 189 -8.34 -1.61 6.27
N ASN A 190 -8.42 -2.55 7.19
CA ASN A 190 -8.61 -2.29 8.62
C ASN A 190 -7.57 -3.05 9.49
N PRO A 191 -6.29 -2.71 9.39
CA PRO A 191 -5.22 -3.49 10.01
C PRO A 191 -5.27 -3.56 11.55
N GLN A 192 -6.11 -2.76 12.19
CA GLN A 192 -6.32 -2.78 13.63
C GLN A 192 -7.64 -3.45 14.05
N GLY A 193 -8.47 -3.89 13.12
CA GLY A 193 -9.77 -4.48 13.43
C GLY A 193 -10.77 -3.53 14.11
N GLN A 194 -10.64 -2.21 13.87
CA GLN A 194 -11.43 -1.18 14.58
C GLN A 194 -12.87 -1.07 14.08
N PHE A 195 -13.14 -1.56 12.87
CA PHE A 195 -14.44 -1.43 12.21
C PHE A 195 -14.95 -2.80 11.78
N SER A 196 -16.29 -2.95 11.76
CA SER A 196 -16.95 -4.11 11.18
C SER A 196 -17.79 -3.65 10.00
N TYR A 197 -17.22 -3.68 8.80
CA TYR A 197 -17.92 -3.45 7.55
C TYR A 197 -17.95 -4.71 6.71
N GLU A 198 -18.92 -4.81 5.82
CA GLU A 198 -18.90 -5.80 4.75
C GLU A 198 -17.61 -5.60 3.92
N ASN A 199 -16.91 -6.68 3.58
CA ASN A 199 -15.59 -6.63 2.88
C ASN A 199 -14.53 -5.81 3.63
N SER A 200 -14.42 -6.00 4.95
CA SER A 200 -13.35 -5.45 5.79
C SER A 200 -12.26 -6.49 6.04
N PHE A 201 -11.01 -6.12 5.79
CA PHE A 201 -9.86 -7.02 5.89
C PHE A 201 -8.74 -6.39 6.71
N ASN A 202 -8.09 -7.20 7.55
CA ASN A 202 -7.03 -6.73 8.43
C ASN A 202 -5.66 -6.80 7.78
N THR A 203 -5.52 -7.58 6.72
CA THR A 203 -4.24 -7.79 6.03
C THR A 203 -4.42 -7.76 4.51
N TRP A 204 -3.37 -7.36 3.80
CA TRP A 204 -3.31 -7.49 2.35
C TRP A 204 -3.32 -8.95 1.88
N HIS A 205 -2.94 -9.89 2.74
CA HIS A 205 -3.08 -11.32 2.46
C HIS A 205 -4.56 -11.72 2.31
N GLU A 206 -5.42 -11.25 3.22
CA GLU A 206 -6.87 -11.49 3.15
C GLU A 206 -7.48 -10.84 1.92
N ILE A 207 -7.08 -9.59 1.57
CA ILE A 207 -7.50 -8.93 0.34
C ILE A 207 -7.04 -9.74 -0.88
N ASN A 208 -5.79 -10.20 -0.92
CA ASN A 208 -5.30 -11.07 -2.00
C ASN A 208 -6.15 -12.33 -2.14
N LYS A 209 -6.46 -12.99 -1.03
CA LYS A 209 -7.31 -14.20 -1.01
C LYS A 209 -8.71 -13.90 -1.54
N TYR A 210 -9.29 -12.78 -1.12
CA TYR A 210 -10.61 -12.33 -1.58
C TYR A 210 -10.67 -12.12 -3.10
N PHE A 211 -9.66 -11.50 -3.69
CA PHE A 211 -9.60 -11.24 -5.13
C PHE A 211 -9.14 -12.47 -5.94
N PHE A 212 -8.28 -13.30 -5.36
CA PHE A 212 -7.51 -14.29 -6.11
C PHE A 212 -7.36 -15.61 -5.33
N ASP A 213 -8.34 -16.46 -5.31
CA ASP A 213 -8.34 -17.71 -4.51
C ASP A 213 -7.15 -18.64 -4.77
N ASN A 214 -6.51 -18.58 -5.94
CA ASN A 214 -5.34 -19.40 -6.27
C ASN A 214 -4.45 -18.74 -7.33
N ILE A 215 -3.13 -18.81 -7.14
CA ILE A 215 -2.14 -18.43 -8.15
C ILE A 215 -2.15 -19.46 -9.27
N LYS A 216 -2.61 -19.06 -10.46
CA LYS A 216 -2.56 -19.91 -11.66
C LYS A 216 -1.18 -19.82 -12.32
N LEU A 217 -0.77 -20.88 -13.01
CA LEU A 217 0.50 -20.90 -13.77
C LEU A 217 0.52 -19.79 -14.84
N THR A 218 -0.65 -19.41 -15.37
CA THR A 218 -0.82 -18.27 -16.29
C THR A 218 -0.42 -16.94 -15.67
N ASP A 219 -0.62 -16.76 -14.36
CA ASP A 219 -0.26 -15.53 -13.67
C ASP A 219 1.26 -15.39 -13.54
N VAL A 220 1.94 -16.50 -13.24
CA VAL A 220 3.41 -16.57 -13.20
C VAL A 220 4.00 -16.28 -14.57
N SER A 221 3.41 -16.84 -15.62
CA SER A 221 3.81 -16.62 -17.01
C SER A 221 3.70 -15.15 -17.40
N ALA A 222 2.55 -14.52 -17.15
CA ALA A 222 2.31 -13.11 -17.47
C ALA A 222 3.25 -12.17 -16.70
N TYR A 223 3.53 -12.46 -15.45
CA TYR A 223 4.49 -11.72 -14.63
C TYR A 223 5.90 -11.74 -15.19
N VAL A 224 6.38 -12.95 -15.52
CA VAL A 224 7.74 -13.13 -16.04
C VAL A 224 7.89 -12.44 -17.40
N LYS A 225 6.87 -12.56 -18.28
CA LYS A 225 6.81 -11.85 -19.55
C LYS A 225 6.91 -10.34 -19.36
N GLY A 226 6.12 -9.77 -18.44
CA GLY A 226 6.13 -8.33 -18.16
C GLY A 226 7.43 -7.83 -17.55
N GLY A 227 8.04 -8.61 -16.65
CA GLY A 227 9.26 -8.23 -15.94
C GLY A 227 10.54 -8.37 -16.77
N LEU A 228 10.60 -9.37 -17.63
CA LEU A 228 11.79 -9.65 -18.48
C LEU A 228 11.64 -9.18 -19.92
N ASN A 229 10.45 -8.74 -20.31
CA ASN A 229 10.10 -8.39 -21.71
C ASN A 229 10.44 -9.52 -22.70
N GLU A 230 10.31 -10.77 -22.27
CA GLU A 230 10.57 -11.97 -23.06
C GLU A 230 9.34 -12.89 -23.06
N GLU A 231 9.08 -13.60 -24.16
CA GLU A 231 7.97 -14.55 -24.24
C GLU A 231 8.27 -15.84 -23.47
N VAL A 232 7.32 -16.24 -22.63
CA VAL A 232 7.40 -17.47 -21.85
C VAL A 232 6.95 -18.66 -22.68
N LYS A 233 7.76 -19.72 -22.74
CA LYS A 233 7.44 -20.98 -23.41
C LYS A 233 6.68 -21.93 -22.49
N THR A 234 7.21 -22.16 -21.28
CA THR A 234 6.58 -23.03 -20.29
C THR A 234 6.80 -22.53 -18.87
N VAL A 235 5.78 -22.72 -18.00
CA VAL A 235 5.88 -22.57 -16.56
C VAL A 235 5.43 -23.88 -15.92
N LYS A 236 6.25 -24.44 -15.02
CA LYS A 236 5.91 -25.61 -14.24
C LYS A 236 6.15 -25.36 -12.75
N LYS A 237 5.12 -25.63 -11.94
CA LYS A 237 5.30 -25.64 -10.49
C LYS A 237 6.16 -26.82 -10.10
N ILE A 238 7.19 -26.60 -9.28
CA ILE A 238 8.02 -27.64 -8.71
C ILE A 238 7.83 -27.67 -7.20
N MET A 239 8.07 -28.83 -6.57
CA MET A 239 7.93 -28.94 -5.12
C MET A 239 8.97 -28.06 -4.44
N GLY A 240 8.51 -27.09 -3.64
CA GLY A 240 9.33 -26.29 -2.74
C GLY A 240 9.34 -26.87 -1.33
N ARG A 241 10.38 -26.56 -0.55
CA ARG A 241 10.39 -26.85 0.90
C ARG A 241 9.57 -25.78 1.63
N ALA A 242 8.79 -26.19 2.61
CA ALA A 242 7.95 -25.34 3.44
C ALA A 242 6.95 -24.49 2.60
N ASN A 243 6.63 -23.27 3.05
CA ASN A 243 5.54 -22.42 2.56
C ASN A 243 5.84 -21.63 1.28
N SER A 244 6.74 -22.07 0.40
CA SER A 244 7.06 -21.36 -0.83
C SER A 244 6.60 -22.11 -2.08
N ASN A 245 6.02 -21.37 -3.03
CA ASN A 245 5.75 -21.88 -4.37
C ASN A 245 6.98 -21.62 -5.25
N VAL A 246 7.57 -22.69 -5.80
CA VAL A 246 8.72 -22.61 -6.71
C VAL A 246 8.27 -23.01 -8.10
N PHE A 247 8.70 -22.25 -9.11
CA PHE A 247 8.37 -22.47 -10.50
C PHE A 247 9.63 -22.59 -11.35
N LYS A 248 9.65 -23.55 -12.25
CA LYS A 248 10.62 -23.62 -13.34
C LYS A 248 10.00 -22.93 -14.56
N ILE A 249 10.71 -21.97 -15.11
CA ILE A 249 10.25 -21.12 -16.19
C ILE A 249 11.23 -21.28 -17.37
N GLU A 250 10.72 -21.59 -18.53
CA GLU A 250 11.49 -21.69 -19.77
C GLU A 250 10.98 -20.64 -20.75
N MET A 251 11.86 -19.84 -21.30
CA MET A 251 11.55 -18.78 -22.25
C MET A 251 11.61 -19.32 -23.69
N GLN A 252 10.98 -18.64 -24.64
CA GLN A 252 11.05 -18.96 -26.06
C GLN A 252 12.51 -18.91 -26.58
N THR A 253 13.34 -18.07 -25.96
CA THR A 253 14.78 -17.96 -26.24
C THR A 253 15.60 -19.15 -25.76
N GLY A 254 14.98 -20.13 -25.07
CA GLY A 254 15.66 -21.27 -24.43
C GLY A 254 16.26 -20.96 -23.05
N LYS A 255 16.27 -19.73 -22.60
CA LYS A 255 16.70 -19.37 -21.25
C LYS A 255 15.79 -20.02 -20.20
N LYS A 256 16.36 -20.39 -19.05
CA LYS A 256 15.65 -21.02 -17.95
C LYS A 256 15.82 -20.21 -16.68
N TYR A 257 14.71 -20.00 -15.98
CA TYR A 257 14.66 -19.27 -14.70
C TYR A 257 13.99 -20.13 -13.61
N ALA A 258 14.33 -19.83 -12.38
CA ALA A 258 13.61 -20.30 -11.19
C ALA A 258 12.89 -19.11 -10.56
N GLY A 259 11.56 -19.16 -10.55
CA GLY A 259 10.72 -18.20 -9.84
C GLY A 259 10.37 -18.75 -8.46
N LYS A 260 10.48 -17.94 -7.41
CA LYS A 260 10.06 -18.31 -6.06
C LYS A 260 9.08 -17.28 -5.53
N LEU A 261 7.85 -17.72 -5.25
CA LEU A 261 6.83 -16.91 -4.59
C LEU A 261 6.80 -17.26 -3.11
N TYR A 262 6.95 -16.22 -2.30
CA TYR A 262 6.84 -16.34 -0.85
C TYR A 262 5.41 -16.04 -0.42
N PRO A 263 4.86 -16.72 0.60
CA PRO A 263 3.62 -16.34 1.25
C PRO A 263 3.74 -14.92 1.84
N ASP A 264 2.64 -14.18 1.86
CA ASP A 264 2.59 -12.81 2.37
C ASP A 264 2.99 -12.69 3.86
N SER A 265 2.88 -13.78 4.62
CA SER A 265 3.26 -13.86 6.03
C SER A 265 4.77 -14.00 6.26
N THR A 266 5.57 -14.19 5.22
CA THR A 266 7.02 -14.30 5.36
C THR A 266 7.66 -12.92 5.26
N PHE A 267 8.45 -12.60 6.28
CA PHE A 267 9.34 -11.44 6.35
C PHE A 267 10.02 -11.19 4.98
N ASP A 268 10.08 -9.95 4.52
CA ASP A 268 10.75 -9.59 3.27
C ASP A 268 12.23 -10.02 3.31
N GLN A 269 12.49 -11.18 2.73
CA GLN A 269 13.83 -11.79 2.74
C GLN A 269 14.81 -11.10 1.77
N ARG A 270 14.38 -10.11 0.98
CA ARG A 270 15.25 -9.33 0.08
C ARG A 270 16.34 -8.59 0.86
N LYS A 271 16.11 -8.30 2.16
CA LYS A 271 17.11 -7.71 3.05
C LYS A 271 18.21 -8.67 3.52
N ARG A 272 18.11 -9.97 3.22
CA ARG A 272 19.13 -10.98 3.59
C ARG A 272 20.16 -11.27 2.51
N LEU A 273 20.04 -10.65 1.34
CA LEU A 273 20.95 -10.83 0.20
C LEU A 273 21.83 -9.58 0.00
N LYS A 274 22.29 -8.99 1.10
CA LYS A 274 23.42 -8.05 1.11
C LYS A 274 24.58 -8.67 1.86
#